data_c860f48e55eb557c6924ccf87da6c742
#
_entry.id   c860f48e55eb557c6924ccf87da6c742
#
_cell.length_a   1.000
_cell.length_b   1.000
_cell.length_c   1.000
_cell.angle_alpha   90.00
_cell.angle_beta   90.00
_cell.angle_gamma   90.00
#
_symmetry.space_group_name_H-M   'P 1'
#
loop_
_entity.id
_entity.type
_entity.pdbx_description
1 polymer ?
#
loop_
_entity_poly.entity_id
_entity_poly.type
_entity_poly.pdbx_seq_one_letter_code
_entity_poly.pdbx_strand_id
1 'polypeptide(L)'
;MKWLLGAVTAGVAFVVMSAWSLPDPVASHFGDEGLANAFMSRGAYVTLMVVLVGALPLVVAGSFAFAHRWSAIGNNLPNQAYWLDPERQFATLSWLARSAQVFAAVLLVFLCYVHWLVVQANFAQPARMFQSLFIAGLATFFVLLCIWLAALVLRFRRTA
;
A
#
# COMPACT_ATOMS: atom_id res chain seq x y z
N MET A 1 8.69 -1.49 -13.38
CA MET A 1 8.81 -0.38 -12.43
C MET A 1 8.29 0.96 -12.96
N LYS A 2 8.42 1.27 -14.24
CA LYS A 2 7.91 2.54 -14.84
C LYS A 2 6.39 2.75 -14.65
N TRP A 3 5.59 1.71 -14.83
CA TRP A 3 4.14 1.77 -14.64
C TRP A 3 3.73 2.09 -13.17
N LEU A 4 4.46 1.52 -12.18
CA LEU A 4 4.20 1.79 -10.77
C LEU A 4 4.55 3.26 -10.42
N LEU A 5 5.63 3.79 -10.98
CA LEU A 5 5.97 5.22 -10.82
C LEU A 5 4.86 6.11 -11.36
N GLY A 6 4.33 5.80 -12.55
CA GLY A 6 3.19 6.53 -13.10
C GLY A 6 1.94 6.45 -12.22
N ALA A 7 1.63 5.26 -11.68
CA ALA A 7 0.51 5.07 -10.76
C ALA A 7 0.69 5.85 -9.45
N VAL A 8 1.90 5.84 -8.86
CA VAL A 8 2.23 6.61 -7.66
C VAL A 8 2.11 8.11 -7.92
N THR A 9 2.62 8.60 -9.05
CA THR A 9 2.47 10.01 -9.44
C THR A 9 1.00 10.41 -9.55
N ALA A 10 0.17 9.57 -10.18
CA ALA A 10 -1.27 9.80 -10.26
C ALA A 10 -1.94 9.78 -8.88
N GLY A 11 -1.55 8.87 -7.99
CA GLY A 11 -2.04 8.82 -6.61
C GLY A 11 -1.68 10.06 -5.81
N VAL A 12 -0.44 10.54 -5.91
CA VAL A 12 0.01 11.78 -5.26
C VAL A 12 -0.76 12.99 -5.81
N ALA A 13 -0.93 13.07 -7.14
CA ALA A 13 -1.73 14.12 -7.77
C ALA A 13 -3.18 14.10 -7.28
N PHE A 14 -3.79 12.91 -7.19
CA PHE A 14 -5.13 12.73 -6.62
C PHE A 14 -5.22 13.28 -5.18
N VAL A 15 -4.27 12.93 -4.31
CA VAL A 15 -4.22 13.44 -2.93
C VAL A 15 -4.15 14.97 -2.89
N VAL A 16 -3.23 15.56 -3.64
CA VAL A 16 -3.01 17.01 -3.64
C VAL A 16 -4.24 17.75 -4.18
N MET A 17 -4.82 17.26 -5.28
CA MET A 17 -5.98 17.90 -5.91
C MET A 17 -7.24 17.80 -5.05
N SER A 18 -7.53 16.63 -4.49
CA SER A 18 -8.73 16.43 -3.66
C SER A 18 -8.63 17.10 -2.29
N ALA A 19 -7.41 17.22 -1.73
CA ALA A 19 -7.17 17.90 -0.47
C ALA A 19 -7.42 19.41 -0.52
N TRP A 20 -7.48 20.01 -1.72
CA TRP A 20 -7.79 21.43 -1.86
C TRP A 20 -9.17 21.81 -1.29
N SER A 21 -10.12 20.89 -1.34
CA SER A 21 -11.48 21.06 -0.83
C SER A 21 -11.64 20.75 0.67
N LEU A 22 -10.59 20.28 1.34
CA LEU A 22 -10.62 19.98 2.76
C LEU A 22 -10.66 21.26 3.62
N PRO A 23 -11.39 21.25 4.76
CA PRO A 23 -11.33 22.32 5.74
C PRO A 23 -9.94 22.41 6.38
N ASP A 24 -9.71 23.48 7.12
CA ASP A 24 -8.55 23.62 8.00
C ASP A 24 -9.08 24.08 9.39
N PRO A 25 -9.00 23.23 10.42
CA PRO A 25 -8.34 21.92 10.48
C PRO A 25 -9.15 20.78 9.82
N VAL A 26 -8.43 19.74 9.38
CA VAL A 26 -8.96 18.49 8.81
C VAL A 26 -9.28 17.52 9.94
N ALA A 27 -10.47 16.92 9.94
CA ALA A 27 -10.78 15.76 10.77
C ALA A 27 -9.97 14.55 10.25
N SER A 28 -9.02 14.07 11.04
CA SER A 28 -8.03 13.06 10.62
C SER A 28 -8.11 11.76 11.40
N HIS A 29 -8.79 11.75 12.53
CA HIS A 29 -9.05 10.57 13.34
C HIS A 29 -10.53 10.48 13.71
N PHE A 30 -11.07 9.26 13.67
CA PHE A 30 -12.50 9.00 13.87
C PHE A 30 -12.67 7.90 14.91
N GLY A 31 -13.56 8.12 15.87
CA GLY A 31 -13.88 7.20 16.95
C GLY A 31 -14.83 6.07 16.52
N ASP A 32 -15.29 5.30 17.51
CA ASP A 32 -16.09 4.08 17.31
C ASP A 32 -17.43 4.31 16.60
N GLU A 33 -18.03 5.48 16.77
CA GLU A 33 -19.26 5.87 16.06
C GLU A 33 -18.99 6.53 14.70
N GLY A 34 -17.73 6.59 14.28
CA GLY A 34 -17.30 7.29 13.08
C GLY A 34 -17.20 8.81 13.23
N LEU A 35 -17.52 9.38 14.39
CA LEU A 35 -17.38 10.81 14.63
C LEU A 35 -15.92 11.21 14.76
N ALA A 36 -15.58 12.37 14.20
CA ALA A 36 -14.22 12.90 14.32
C ALA A 36 -13.89 13.23 15.78
N ASN A 37 -12.76 12.75 16.26
CA ASN A 37 -12.26 12.97 17.62
C ASN A 37 -10.86 13.57 17.68
N ALA A 38 -10.15 13.70 16.52
CA ALA A 38 -8.92 14.45 16.41
C ALA A 38 -8.80 15.14 15.05
N PHE A 39 -8.12 16.29 15.08
CA PHE A 39 -7.96 17.16 13.93
C PHE A 39 -6.48 17.54 13.77
N MET A 40 -6.08 17.81 12.54
CA MET A 40 -4.75 18.36 12.23
C MET A 40 -4.85 19.45 11.17
N SER A 41 -3.80 20.26 11.03
CA SER A 41 -3.79 21.25 9.95
C SER A 41 -3.84 20.56 8.59
N ARG A 42 -4.50 21.17 7.61
CA ARG A 42 -4.58 20.67 6.25
C ARG A 42 -3.20 20.39 5.67
N GLY A 43 -2.22 21.28 5.91
CA GLY A 43 -0.84 21.10 5.46
C GLY A 43 -0.20 19.83 6.03
N ALA A 44 -0.36 19.57 7.34
CA ALA A 44 0.16 18.35 7.97
C ALA A 44 -0.49 17.09 7.41
N TYR A 45 -1.81 17.09 7.21
CA TYR A 45 -2.55 15.99 6.62
C TYR A 45 -2.07 15.67 5.19
N VAL A 46 -1.98 16.70 4.34
CA VAL A 46 -1.53 16.54 2.95
C VAL A 46 -0.10 16.01 2.89
N THR A 47 0.80 16.56 3.71
CA THR A 47 2.18 16.07 3.79
C THR A 47 2.24 14.59 4.18
N LEU A 48 1.49 14.20 5.21
CA LEU A 48 1.40 12.81 5.65
C LEU A 48 0.92 11.90 4.52
N MET A 49 -0.19 12.27 3.86
CA MET A 49 -0.76 11.45 2.78
C MET A 49 0.12 11.38 1.55
N VAL A 50 0.78 12.47 1.17
CA VAL A 50 1.75 12.48 0.05
C VAL A 50 2.94 11.57 0.36
N VAL A 51 3.44 11.58 1.59
CA VAL A 51 4.53 10.67 2.01
C VAL A 51 4.05 9.22 1.99
N LEU A 52 2.88 8.91 2.55
CA LEU A 52 2.35 7.54 2.57
C LEU A 52 2.08 7.02 1.16
N VAL A 53 1.38 7.76 0.32
CA VAL A 53 1.02 7.37 -1.05
C VAL A 53 2.24 7.37 -1.98
N GLY A 54 3.17 8.32 -1.78
CA GLY A 54 4.36 8.45 -2.60
C GLY A 54 5.47 7.47 -2.24
N ALA A 55 5.82 7.37 -0.97
CA ALA A 55 6.99 6.62 -0.55
C ALA A 55 6.70 5.14 -0.26
N LEU A 56 5.61 4.83 0.48
CA LEU A 56 5.39 3.48 0.99
C LEU A 56 5.27 2.40 -0.09
N PRO A 57 4.49 2.58 -1.18
CA PRO A 57 4.45 1.61 -2.28
C PRO A 57 5.80 1.44 -2.97
N LEU A 58 6.59 2.51 -3.11
CA LEU A 58 7.92 2.44 -3.71
C LEU A 58 8.92 1.73 -2.82
N VAL A 59 8.87 1.93 -1.50
CA VAL A 59 9.68 1.19 -0.53
C VAL A 59 9.36 -0.30 -0.59
N VAL A 60 8.07 -0.66 -0.62
CA VAL A 60 7.64 -2.07 -0.74
C VAL A 60 8.15 -2.69 -2.04
N ALA A 61 7.95 -2.04 -3.18
CA ALA A 61 8.43 -2.56 -4.47
C ALA A 61 9.97 -2.60 -4.55
N GLY A 62 10.64 -1.59 -3.99
CA GLY A 62 12.09 -1.46 -3.98
C GLY A 62 12.77 -2.50 -3.10
N SER A 63 12.24 -2.82 -1.93
CA SER A 63 12.81 -3.81 -1.02
C SER A 63 12.99 -5.17 -1.70
N PHE A 64 12.06 -5.60 -2.54
CA PHE A 64 12.17 -6.83 -3.31
C PHE A 64 13.03 -6.70 -4.58
N ALA A 65 13.08 -5.53 -5.19
CA ALA A 65 13.97 -5.30 -6.35
C ALA A 65 15.45 -5.33 -5.96
N PHE A 66 15.79 -4.91 -4.73
CA PHE A 66 17.14 -4.96 -4.18
C PHE A 66 17.44 -6.22 -3.37
N ALA A 67 16.50 -7.14 -3.31
CA ALA A 67 16.59 -8.40 -2.56
C ALA A 67 17.85 -9.23 -2.90
N HIS A 68 18.30 -9.18 -4.16
CA HIS A 68 19.51 -9.88 -4.60
C HIS A 68 20.81 -9.32 -4.00
N ARG A 69 20.76 -8.08 -3.45
CA ARG A 69 21.90 -7.44 -2.75
C ARG A 69 21.89 -7.71 -1.24
N TRP A 70 20.79 -8.21 -0.70
CA TRP A 70 20.65 -8.48 0.72
C TRP A 70 20.57 -10.00 0.94
N SER A 71 21.61 -10.57 1.53
CA SER A 71 21.66 -11.98 1.93
C SER A 71 20.46 -12.40 2.81
N ALA A 72 19.80 -11.45 3.46
CA ALA A 72 18.66 -11.71 4.32
C ALA A 72 17.43 -12.32 3.60
N ILE A 73 17.18 -12.03 2.32
CA ILE A 73 16.06 -12.64 1.58
C ILE A 73 16.44 -14.04 1.11
N GLY A 74 17.69 -14.26 0.70
CA GLY A 74 18.19 -15.58 0.37
C GLY A 74 17.98 -16.55 1.53
N ASN A 75 18.35 -16.15 2.74
CA ASN A 75 18.32 -17.01 3.93
C ASN A 75 16.90 -17.36 4.42
N ASN A 76 15.87 -16.67 3.95
CA ASN A 76 14.48 -16.88 4.37
C ASN A 76 13.59 -17.55 3.29
N LEU A 77 14.13 -17.88 2.11
CA LEU A 77 13.38 -18.58 1.08
C LEU A 77 13.32 -20.09 1.38
N PRO A 78 12.13 -20.70 1.45
CA PRO A 78 12.02 -22.16 1.48
C PRO A 78 12.71 -22.77 0.26
N ASN A 79 13.45 -23.86 0.46
CA ASN A 79 14.21 -24.55 -0.62
C ASN A 79 15.17 -23.62 -1.38
N GLN A 80 15.89 -22.77 -0.64
CA GLN A 80 16.80 -21.77 -1.18
C GLN A 80 17.76 -22.34 -2.24
N ALA A 81 18.39 -23.49 -1.97
CA ALA A 81 19.33 -24.13 -2.89
C ALA A 81 18.70 -24.39 -4.27
N TYR A 82 17.44 -24.72 -4.33
CA TYR A 82 16.70 -24.93 -5.58
C TYR A 82 16.38 -23.60 -6.29
N TRP A 83 15.80 -22.63 -5.54
CA TRP A 83 15.29 -21.40 -6.14
C TRP A 83 16.35 -20.37 -6.48
N LEU A 84 17.52 -20.41 -5.79
CA LEU A 84 18.66 -19.52 -6.03
C LEU A 84 19.81 -20.20 -6.78
N ASP A 85 19.59 -21.40 -7.34
CA ASP A 85 20.48 -22.00 -8.29
C ASP A 85 20.76 -21.02 -9.46
N PRO A 86 21.99 -20.92 -9.99
CA PRO A 86 22.37 -20.00 -11.06
C PRO A 86 21.44 -20.00 -12.28
N GLU A 87 20.86 -21.16 -12.63
CA GLU A 87 19.94 -21.29 -13.76
C GLU A 87 18.55 -20.68 -13.48
N ARG A 88 18.12 -20.64 -12.21
CA ARG A 88 16.77 -20.23 -11.78
C ARG A 88 16.72 -18.87 -11.08
N GLN A 89 17.85 -18.45 -10.53
CA GLN A 89 17.94 -17.24 -9.70
C GLN A 89 17.35 -16.01 -10.38
N PHE A 90 17.70 -15.76 -11.65
CA PHE A 90 17.19 -14.59 -12.36
C PHE A 90 15.67 -14.60 -12.50
N ALA A 91 15.09 -15.75 -12.86
CA ALA A 91 13.64 -15.91 -13.00
C ALA A 91 12.92 -15.75 -11.66
N THR A 92 13.49 -16.32 -10.58
CA THR A 92 12.97 -16.23 -9.21
C THR A 92 12.94 -14.79 -8.72
N LEU A 93 14.05 -14.07 -8.80
CA LEU A 93 14.16 -12.69 -8.36
C LEU A 93 13.29 -11.75 -9.20
N SER A 94 13.20 -11.97 -10.50
CA SER A 94 12.34 -11.21 -11.40
C SER A 94 10.85 -11.41 -11.08
N TRP A 95 10.47 -12.62 -10.69
CA TRP A 95 9.10 -12.90 -10.26
C TRP A 95 8.78 -12.24 -8.92
N LEU A 96 9.68 -12.33 -7.94
CA LEU A 96 9.54 -11.65 -6.64
C LEU A 96 9.39 -10.14 -6.81
N ALA A 97 10.24 -9.53 -7.63
CA ALA A 97 10.17 -8.09 -7.90
C ALA A 97 8.85 -7.68 -8.57
N ARG A 98 8.33 -8.48 -9.51
CA ARG A 98 7.00 -8.23 -10.13
C ARG A 98 5.86 -8.42 -9.14
N SER A 99 5.91 -9.48 -8.34
CA SER A 99 4.93 -9.77 -7.30
C SER A 99 4.83 -8.63 -6.27
N ALA A 100 5.99 -8.10 -5.83
CA ALA A 100 6.04 -6.96 -4.92
C ALA A 100 5.46 -5.67 -5.55
N GLN A 101 5.69 -5.43 -6.85
CA GLN A 101 5.09 -4.29 -7.55
C GLN A 101 3.55 -4.41 -7.62
N VAL A 102 3.02 -5.61 -7.80
CA VAL A 102 1.55 -5.84 -7.76
C VAL A 102 1.01 -5.54 -6.37
N PHE A 103 1.65 -6.03 -5.32
CA PHE A 103 1.23 -5.72 -3.95
C PHE A 103 1.38 -4.23 -3.62
N ALA A 104 2.45 -3.58 -4.07
CA ALA A 104 2.64 -2.13 -3.93
C ALA A 104 1.51 -1.34 -4.60
N ALA A 105 0.98 -1.80 -5.74
CA ALA A 105 -0.17 -1.18 -6.38
C ALA A 105 -1.48 -1.39 -5.59
N VAL A 106 -1.69 -2.57 -5.01
CA VAL A 106 -2.83 -2.82 -4.09
C VAL A 106 -2.76 -1.88 -2.89
N LEU A 107 -1.58 -1.73 -2.29
CA LEU A 107 -1.36 -0.81 -1.18
C LEU A 107 -1.62 0.66 -1.58
N LEU A 108 -1.14 1.08 -2.76
CA LEU A 108 -1.38 2.40 -3.31
C LEU A 108 -2.88 2.70 -3.45
N VAL A 109 -3.62 1.77 -4.05
CA VAL A 109 -5.08 1.91 -4.22
C VAL A 109 -5.79 1.99 -2.86
N PHE A 110 -5.38 1.17 -1.89
CA PHE A 110 -5.93 1.21 -0.55
C PHE A 110 -5.67 2.56 0.15
N LEU A 111 -4.46 3.11 0.05
CA LEU A 111 -4.13 4.41 0.63
C LEU A 111 -4.93 5.56 -0.03
N CYS A 112 -5.07 5.54 -1.35
CA CYS A 112 -5.92 6.49 -2.06
C CYS A 112 -7.41 6.35 -1.66
N TYR A 113 -7.88 5.12 -1.45
CA TYR A 113 -9.23 4.87 -0.96
C TYR A 113 -9.45 5.41 0.46
N VAL A 114 -8.52 5.18 1.37
CA VAL A 114 -8.59 5.74 2.74
C VAL A 114 -8.60 7.28 2.68
N HIS A 115 -7.73 7.87 1.86
CA HIS A 115 -7.74 9.32 1.65
C HIS A 115 -9.11 9.83 1.14
N TRP A 116 -9.67 9.16 0.15
CA TRP A 116 -11.00 9.49 -0.36
C TRP A 116 -12.08 9.43 0.73
N LEU A 117 -12.06 8.40 1.59
CA LEU A 117 -12.99 8.30 2.72
C LEU A 117 -12.84 9.47 3.70
N VAL A 118 -11.60 9.90 4.01
CA VAL A 118 -11.34 11.06 4.86
C VAL A 118 -11.87 12.33 4.21
N VAL A 119 -11.69 12.51 2.90
CA VAL A 119 -12.27 13.66 2.17
C VAL A 119 -13.79 13.64 2.30
N GLN A 120 -14.45 12.51 2.05
CA GLN A 120 -15.90 12.39 2.19
C GLN A 120 -16.39 12.66 3.62
N ALA A 121 -15.65 12.15 4.62
CA ALA A 121 -15.99 12.36 6.03
C ALA A 121 -15.95 13.83 6.44
N ASN A 122 -15.05 14.62 5.86
CA ASN A 122 -14.92 16.05 6.15
C ASN A 122 -16.00 16.92 5.49
N PHE A 123 -16.75 16.40 4.50
CA PHE A 123 -17.92 17.08 3.95
C PHE A 123 -19.18 16.91 4.82
N ALA A 124 -19.21 15.94 5.73
CA ALA A 124 -20.32 15.77 6.66
C ALA A 124 -20.24 16.77 7.81
N GLN A 125 -21.39 17.17 8.36
CA GLN A 125 -21.48 18.04 9.55
C GLN A 125 -22.38 17.39 10.61
N PRO A 126 -21.83 16.93 11.74
CA PRO A 126 -20.40 16.90 12.09
C PRO A 126 -19.59 15.92 11.21
N ALA A 127 -18.28 16.14 11.11
CA ALA A 127 -17.40 15.28 10.32
C ALA A 127 -17.51 13.81 10.78
N ARG A 128 -17.86 12.92 9.84
CA ARG A 128 -18.18 11.54 10.17
C ARG A 128 -17.71 10.58 9.09
N MET A 129 -16.92 9.58 9.49
CA MET A 129 -16.46 8.48 8.63
C MET A 129 -17.59 7.47 8.39
N PHE A 130 -17.74 7.03 7.15
CA PHE A 130 -18.58 5.88 6.80
C PHE A 130 -17.90 4.57 7.22
N GLN A 131 -18.11 4.15 8.47
CA GLN A 131 -17.43 2.98 9.06
C GLN A 131 -17.62 1.70 8.23
N SER A 132 -18.82 1.47 7.69
CA SER A 132 -19.09 0.29 6.86
C SER A 132 -18.20 0.26 5.60
N LEU A 133 -18.00 1.41 4.96
CA LEU A 133 -17.12 1.52 3.80
C LEU A 133 -15.65 1.34 4.21
N PHE A 134 -15.23 1.93 5.33
CA PHE A 134 -13.88 1.74 5.84
C PHE A 134 -13.59 0.28 6.16
N ILE A 135 -14.50 -0.41 6.88
CA ILE A 135 -14.36 -1.82 7.22
C ILE A 135 -14.36 -2.69 5.95
N ALA A 136 -15.24 -2.41 4.99
CA ALA A 136 -15.27 -3.14 3.72
C ALA A 136 -13.96 -2.98 2.93
N GLY A 137 -13.43 -1.77 2.84
CA GLY A 137 -12.15 -1.51 2.18
C GLY A 137 -10.98 -2.18 2.88
N LEU A 138 -10.96 -2.13 4.21
CA LEU A 138 -9.94 -2.78 5.04
C LEU A 138 -9.99 -4.30 4.88
N ALA A 139 -11.20 -4.89 4.95
CA ALA A 139 -11.39 -6.33 4.74
C ALA A 139 -10.94 -6.74 3.32
N THR A 140 -11.30 -5.97 2.30
CA THR A 140 -10.86 -6.21 0.92
C THR A 140 -9.34 -6.18 0.82
N PHE A 141 -8.68 -5.18 1.43
CA PHE A 141 -7.22 -5.10 1.45
C PHE A 141 -6.59 -6.32 2.11
N PHE A 142 -7.11 -6.77 3.27
CA PHE A 142 -6.59 -7.95 3.95
C PHE A 142 -6.82 -9.24 3.16
N VAL A 143 -7.95 -9.40 2.48
CA VAL A 143 -8.20 -10.54 1.59
C VAL A 143 -7.16 -10.57 0.46
N LEU A 144 -6.90 -9.42 -0.20
CA LEU A 144 -5.90 -9.32 -1.25
C LEU A 144 -4.48 -9.59 -0.72
N LEU A 145 -4.14 -9.11 0.48
CA LEU A 145 -2.88 -9.43 1.16
C LEU A 145 -2.75 -10.93 1.41
N CYS A 146 -3.79 -11.58 1.94
CA CYS A 146 -3.79 -13.03 2.18
C CYS A 146 -3.63 -13.82 0.88
N ILE A 147 -4.31 -13.43 -0.19
CA ILE A 147 -4.16 -14.05 -1.52
C ILE A 147 -2.71 -13.90 -2.01
N TRP A 148 -2.13 -12.72 -1.88
CA TRP A 148 -0.75 -12.47 -2.29
C TRP A 148 0.25 -13.30 -1.47
N LEU A 149 0.09 -13.36 -0.14
CA LEU A 149 0.92 -14.20 0.75
C LEU A 149 0.77 -15.69 0.41
N ALA A 150 -0.46 -16.15 0.17
CA ALA A 150 -0.71 -17.53 -0.23
C ALA A 150 -0.02 -17.86 -1.57
N ALA A 151 -0.07 -16.95 -2.55
CA ALA A 151 0.61 -17.13 -3.84
C ALA A 151 2.14 -17.25 -3.66
N LEU A 152 2.74 -16.43 -2.76
CA LEU A 152 4.15 -16.54 -2.39
C LEU A 152 4.46 -17.90 -1.78
N VAL A 153 3.71 -18.29 -0.74
CA VAL A 153 3.93 -19.56 -0.03
C VAL A 153 3.78 -20.75 -0.96
N LEU A 154 2.71 -20.80 -1.75
CA LEU A 154 2.44 -21.91 -2.68
C LEU A 154 3.51 -22.03 -3.76
N ARG A 155 4.03 -20.91 -4.27
CA ARG A 155 5.12 -20.93 -5.24
C ARG A 155 6.38 -21.54 -4.66
N PHE A 156 6.80 -21.12 -3.47
CA PHE A 156 8.08 -21.53 -2.89
C PHE A 156 8.03 -22.85 -2.12
N ARG A 157 6.83 -23.37 -1.82
CA ARG A 157 6.65 -24.72 -1.27
C ARG A 157 6.84 -25.83 -2.31
N ARG A 158 6.61 -25.56 -3.58
CA ARG A 158 6.78 -26.55 -4.63
C ARG A 158 8.27 -26.76 -4.89
N THR A 159 8.80 -27.88 -4.44
CA THR A 159 9.99 -28.50 -5.01
C THR A 159 9.51 -29.34 -6.19
N ALA A 160 10.12 -29.14 -7.36
CA ALA A 160 9.92 -30.06 -8.47
C ALA A 160 10.47 -31.43 -8.10
#